data_421ea737ca16d11e1dd12ec7c420e4b1
#
_entry.id   421ea737ca16d11e1dd12ec7c420e4b1
#
_cell.length_a   1.000
_cell.length_b   1.000
_cell.length_c   1.000
_cell.angle_alpha   90.00
_cell.angle_beta   90.00
_cell.angle_gamma   90.00
#
_symmetry.space_group_name_H-M   'P 1'
#
loop_
_entity.id
_entity.type
_entity.pdbx_description
1 polymer ?
#
loop_
_entity_poly.entity_id
_entity_poly.type
_entity_poly.pdbx_seq_one_letter_code
_entity_poly.pdbx_strand_id
1 'polypeptide(L)'
;TLGKEELEALEKVFESNWLGKGKRVAEFEEKYAEHIKSSKDLVLTTNCCSEGLFSSMHLLDIQPGDEVIVPTISFIGAGNAVCAHGAKMVLCDVDPRTLNARAEDIERVITTKTKAILLLHYGGVPCEMDEIIALVKKYNLKLIEDGAAGVNSFYKGKAIGTFGDMGMWSFDAMKILVCGDGAMLHFNTPELRRKADRWLYFGLETKSGYENSVAQKWWEFDISSFGHRAIMNDITASIALEQLKKIPIYMDKRTHVQRFYDENLAIFSWLDLPPVLPEYVQTSYYFYHVQIKNGKRDLFAKFLRENGIYTTYRYYPLHRVPGYGVTGNFPNADYAADNTLNLPIHQSISQEELEYIAEKIKKFDMLYC
;
A
#
# COMPACT_ATOMS: atom_id res chain seq x y z
N THR A 1 7.60 -13.42 10.28
CA THR A 1 8.41 -14.46 9.62
C THR A 1 7.53 -15.66 9.29
N LEU A 2 7.82 -16.32 8.18
CA LEU A 2 7.19 -17.58 7.80
C LEU A 2 7.73 -18.70 8.69
N GLY A 3 6.92 -19.69 9.00
CA GLY A 3 7.27 -20.80 9.89
C GLY A 3 6.45 -22.05 9.67
N LYS A 4 6.37 -22.84 10.72
CA LYS A 4 5.71 -24.15 10.71
C LYS A 4 4.20 -24.04 10.49
N GLU A 5 3.58 -23.00 11.02
CA GLU A 5 2.14 -22.75 10.91
C GLU A 5 1.68 -22.59 9.46
N GLU A 6 2.45 -21.85 8.65
CA GLU A 6 2.18 -21.67 7.22
C GLU A 6 2.36 -22.99 6.46
N LEU A 7 3.38 -23.80 6.81
CA LEU A 7 3.57 -25.13 6.20
C LEU A 7 2.42 -26.08 6.51
N GLU A 8 1.96 -26.13 7.77
CA GLU A 8 0.82 -26.95 8.19
C GLU A 8 -0.50 -26.48 7.52
N ALA A 9 -0.65 -25.16 7.30
CA ALA A 9 -1.79 -24.63 6.57
C ALA A 9 -1.77 -25.04 5.10
N LEU A 10 -0.59 -25.06 4.47
CA LEU A 10 -0.43 -25.52 3.09
C LEU A 10 -0.70 -27.03 2.95
N GLU A 11 -0.24 -27.86 3.87
CA GLU A 11 -0.51 -29.31 3.88
C GLU A 11 -2.02 -29.58 3.77
N LYS A 12 -2.84 -28.87 4.54
CA LYS A 12 -4.32 -28.99 4.49
C LYS A 12 -4.91 -28.56 3.15
N VAL A 13 -4.28 -27.59 2.46
CA VAL A 13 -4.71 -27.22 1.10
C VAL A 13 -4.44 -28.34 0.12
N PHE A 14 -3.26 -28.97 0.18
CA PHE A 14 -2.92 -30.12 -0.67
C PHE A 14 -3.81 -31.33 -0.39
N GLU A 15 -4.12 -31.64 0.86
CA GLU A 15 -5.07 -32.68 1.25
C GLU A 15 -6.47 -32.48 0.66
N SER A 16 -6.89 -31.20 0.52
CA SER A 16 -8.20 -30.86 -0.07
C SER A 16 -8.30 -31.14 -1.57
N ASN A 17 -7.18 -31.33 -2.27
CA ASN A 17 -7.05 -31.41 -3.73
C ASN A 17 -7.63 -30.20 -4.49
N TRP A 18 -7.81 -29.04 -3.82
CA TRP A 18 -8.31 -27.81 -4.42
C TRP A 18 -7.33 -26.67 -4.18
N LEU A 19 -6.65 -26.23 -5.22
CA LEU A 19 -5.62 -25.17 -5.16
C LEU A 19 -6.13 -23.80 -5.64
N GLY A 20 -7.27 -23.76 -6.35
CA GLY A 20 -7.84 -22.52 -6.91
C GLY A 20 -8.49 -21.61 -5.86
N LYS A 21 -9.27 -20.62 -6.33
CA LYS A 21 -10.11 -19.81 -5.44
C LYS A 21 -11.17 -20.71 -4.77
N GLY A 22 -11.13 -20.79 -3.45
CA GLY A 22 -11.98 -21.70 -2.69
C GLY A 22 -12.27 -21.22 -1.26
N LYS A 23 -12.36 -22.17 -0.34
CA LYS A 23 -12.75 -21.92 1.05
C LYS A 23 -11.74 -21.08 1.82
N ARG A 24 -10.43 -21.24 1.54
CA ARG A 24 -9.38 -20.48 2.24
C ARG A 24 -9.37 -19.02 1.82
N VAL A 25 -9.64 -18.76 0.54
CA VAL A 25 -9.81 -17.38 0.06
C VAL A 25 -11.03 -16.73 0.73
N ALA A 26 -12.17 -17.41 0.79
CA ALA A 26 -13.39 -16.88 1.44
C ALA A 26 -13.17 -16.60 2.93
N GLU A 27 -12.47 -17.51 3.64
CA GLU A 27 -12.11 -17.34 5.05
C GLU A 27 -11.15 -16.15 5.24
N PHE A 28 -10.17 -15.98 4.35
CA PHE A 28 -9.24 -14.85 4.42
C PHE A 28 -9.95 -13.51 4.18
N GLU A 29 -10.85 -13.43 3.19
CA GLU A 29 -11.69 -12.24 2.96
C GLU A 29 -12.49 -11.88 4.21
N GLU A 30 -13.13 -12.86 4.86
CA GLU A 30 -13.90 -12.64 6.09
C GLU A 30 -13.01 -12.17 7.26
N LYS A 31 -11.89 -12.85 7.52
CA LYS A 31 -10.98 -12.49 8.61
C LYS A 31 -10.28 -11.15 8.40
N TYR A 32 -9.95 -10.81 7.16
CA TYR A 32 -9.39 -9.51 6.86
C TYR A 32 -10.42 -8.38 6.97
N ALA A 33 -11.68 -8.62 6.56
CA ALA A 33 -12.77 -7.67 6.78
C ALA A 33 -12.97 -7.38 8.29
N GLU A 34 -12.95 -8.42 9.15
CA GLU A 34 -12.97 -8.26 10.61
C GLU A 34 -11.78 -7.41 11.09
N HIS A 35 -10.57 -7.67 10.60
CA HIS A 35 -9.34 -6.95 10.97
C HIS A 35 -9.42 -5.45 10.68
N ILE A 36 -9.95 -5.07 9.51
CA ILE A 36 -10.13 -3.67 9.12
C ILE A 36 -11.45 -3.06 9.61
N LYS A 37 -12.22 -3.77 10.43
CA LYS A 37 -13.55 -3.38 10.95
C LYS A 37 -14.55 -3.04 9.85
N SER A 38 -14.58 -3.83 8.78
CA SER A 38 -15.47 -3.72 7.64
C SER A 38 -16.33 -4.96 7.44
N SER A 39 -17.20 -4.96 6.42
CA SER A 39 -18.00 -6.11 6.02
C SER A 39 -17.30 -6.95 4.96
N LYS A 40 -17.49 -8.28 5.02
CA LYS A 40 -17.02 -9.19 3.97
C LYS A 40 -17.62 -8.90 2.59
N ASP A 41 -18.80 -8.26 2.57
CA ASP A 41 -19.46 -7.88 1.31
C ASP A 41 -18.83 -6.66 0.64
N LEU A 42 -17.83 -6.05 1.28
CA LEU A 42 -17.07 -4.90 0.77
C LEU A 42 -15.61 -5.22 0.45
N VAL A 43 -15.17 -6.45 0.67
CA VAL A 43 -13.79 -6.85 0.38
C VAL A 43 -13.72 -7.92 -0.71
N LEU A 44 -12.61 -7.94 -1.42
CA LEU A 44 -12.31 -8.94 -2.46
C LEU A 44 -10.81 -9.13 -2.56
N THR A 45 -10.36 -10.37 -2.60
CA THR A 45 -8.95 -10.69 -2.87
C THR A 45 -8.61 -10.63 -4.35
N THR A 46 -7.36 -10.28 -4.64
CA THR A 46 -6.78 -10.37 -5.99
C THR A 46 -5.36 -10.94 -5.92
N ASN A 47 -4.81 -11.30 -7.07
CA ASN A 47 -3.49 -11.93 -7.19
C ASN A 47 -2.31 -11.01 -6.86
N CYS A 48 -2.48 -9.69 -6.97
CA CYS A 48 -1.48 -8.69 -6.55
C CYS A 48 -2.11 -7.30 -6.35
N CYS A 49 -1.46 -6.43 -5.57
CA CYS A 49 -1.96 -5.08 -5.31
C CYS A 49 -1.94 -4.18 -6.56
N SER A 50 -0.99 -4.39 -7.46
CA SER A 50 -0.93 -3.65 -8.73
C SER A 50 -2.18 -3.86 -9.57
N GLU A 51 -2.77 -5.05 -9.54
CA GLU A 51 -4.06 -5.32 -10.19
C GLU A 51 -5.16 -4.40 -9.64
N GLY A 52 -5.19 -4.15 -8.34
CA GLY A 52 -6.12 -3.18 -7.74
C GLY A 52 -5.95 -1.77 -8.31
N LEU A 53 -4.70 -1.32 -8.49
CA LEU A 53 -4.41 -0.02 -9.11
C LEU A 53 -4.93 0.05 -10.55
N PHE A 54 -4.62 -0.94 -11.38
CA PHE A 54 -5.04 -0.98 -12.78
C PHE A 54 -6.56 -1.12 -12.92
N SER A 55 -7.17 -2.02 -12.14
CA SER A 55 -8.61 -2.25 -12.18
C SER A 55 -9.42 -1.06 -11.66
N SER A 56 -8.88 -0.25 -10.74
CA SER A 56 -9.59 0.91 -10.18
C SER A 56 -9.99 1.92 -11.26
N MET A 57 -9.20 2.09 -12.31
CA MET A 57 -9.53 2.98 -13.43
C MET A 57 -10.82 2.54 -14.13
N HIS A 58 -10.93 1.26 -14.46
CA HIS A 58 -12.14 0.70 -15.08
C HIS A 58 -13.32 0.67 -14.11
N LEU A 59 -13.10 0.24 -12.88
CA LEU A 59 -14.17 0.06 -11.89
C LEU A 59 -14.83 1.37 -11.48
N LEU A 60 -14.08 2.47 -11.50
CA LEU A 60 -14.58 3.82 -11.18
C LEU A 60 -14.93 4.64 -12.42
N ASP A 61 -15.05 3.99 -13.59
CA ASP A 61 -15.48 4.57 -14.85
C ASP A 61 -14.64 5.78 -15.30
N ILE A 62 -13.33 5.76 -15.01
CA ILE A 62 -12.36 6.73 -15.52
C ILE A 62 -12.25 6.52 -17.03
N GLN A 63 -12.28 7.62 -17.80
CA GLN A 63 -12.22 7.56 -19.26
C GLN A 63 -10.86 8.04 -19.78
N PRO A 64 -10.45 7.62 -20.98
CA PRO A 64 -9.30 8.21 -21.66
C PRO A 64 -9.44 9.74 -21.76
N GLY A 65 -8.39 10.45 -21.31
CA GLY A 65 -8.36 11.91 -21.25
C GLY A 65 -8.89 12.54 -19.95
N ASP A 66 -9.53 11.77 -19.07
CA ASP A 66 -9.82 12.22 -17.71
C ASP A 66 -8.51 12.43 -16.93
N GLU A 67 -8.51 13.34 -15.96
CA GLU A 67 -7.36 13.59 -15.10
C GLU A 67 -7.50 12.83 -13.78
N VAL A 68 -6.42 12.11 -13.40
CA VAL A 68 -6.28 11.45 -12.10
C VAL A 68 -5.10 12.06 -11.36
N ILE A 69 -5.35 12.62 -10.17
CA ILE A 69 -4.32 13.20 -9.33
C ILE A 69 -3.59 12.09 -8.58
N VAL A 70 -2.25 12.12 -8.62
CA VAL A 70 -1.37 11.16 -7.94
C VAL A 70 -0.28 11.95 -7.20
N PRO A 71 0.05 11.64 -5.94
CA PRO A 71 1.21 12.22 -5.28
C PRO A 71 2.49 11.91 -6.05
N THR A 72 3.36 12.92 -6.20
CA THR A 72 4.60 12.70 -6.97
C THR A 72 5.54 11.70 -6.29
N ILE A 73 5.52 11.60 -4.95
CA ILE A 73 6.13 10.48 -4.23
C ILE A 73 5.10 9.36 -4.12
N SER A 74 5.13 8.42 -5.06
CA SER A 74 4.22 7.29 -5.12
C SER A 74 4.88 6.07 -5.73
N PHE A 75 4.24 4.91 -5.54
CA PHE A 75 4.65 3.70 -6.25
C PHE A 75 4.43 3.85 -7.75
N ILE A 76 5.40 3.42 -8.54
CA ILE A 76 5.36 3.56 -10.01
C ILE A 76 4.10 2.92 -10.63
N GLY A 77 3.55 1.87 -10.00
CA GLY A 77 2.31 1.22 -10.43
C GLY A 77 1.11 2.16 -10.47
N ALA A 78 1.06 3.18 -9.60
CA ALA A 78 -0.01 4.19 -9.61
C ALA A 78 0.02 5.02 -10.89
N GLY A 79 1.18 5.56 -11.25
CA GLY A 79 1.36 6.29 -12.52
C GLY A 79 1.08 5.42 -13.75
N ASN A 80 1.60 4.19 -13.74
CA ASN A 80 1.40 3.24 -14.82
C ASN A 80 -0.08 2.88 -15.02
N ALA A 81 -0.84 2.67 -13.95
CA ALA A 81 -2.26 2.36 -14.01
C ALA A 81 -3.05 3.48 -14.70
N VAL A 82 -2.79 4.73 -14.32
CA VAL A 82 -3.43 5.91 -14.93
C VAL A 82 -3.07 6.02 -16.41
N CYS A 83 -1.78 5.98 -16.75
CA CYS A 83 -1.29 6.16 -18.11
C CYS A 83 -1.72 5.01 -19.05
N ALA A 84 -1.65 3.76 -18.57
CA ALA A 84 -2.06 2.58 -19.36
C ALA A 84 -3.56 2.58 -19.68
N HIS A 85 -4.38 3.22 -18.85
CA HIS A 85 -5.82 3.38 -19.08
C HIS A 85 -6.15 4.51 -20.09
N GLY A 86 -5.14 5.28 -20.51
CA GLY A 86 -5.32 6.45 -21.38
C GLY A 86 -5.78 7.71 -20.63
N ALA A 87 -5.86 7.67 -19.32
CA ALA A 87 -6.11 8.84 -18.50
C ALA A 87 -4.82 9.68 -18.35
N LYS A 88 -4.99 10.95 -18.01
CA LYS A 88 -3.88 11.85 -17.79
C LYS A 88 -3.50 11.86 -16.31
N MET A 89 -2.27 11.47 -16.01
CA MET A 89 -1.72 11.61 -14.68
C MET A 89 -1.40 13.09 -14.39
N VAL A 90 -1.96 13.61 -13.30
CA VAL A 90 -1.67 14.95 -12.77
C VAL A 90 -0.98 14.77 -11.43
N LEU A 91 0.24 15.27 -11.30
CA LEU A 91 1.00 15.10 -10.06
C LEU A 91 0.74 16.27 -9.10
N CYS A 92 0.58 15.95 -7.80
CA CYS A 92 0.60 16.94 -6.72
C CYS A 92 1.88 16.77 -5.89
N ASP A 93 2.32 17.84 -5.24
CA ASP A 93 3.44 17.78 -4.29
C ASP A 93 3.03 17.06 -3.00
N VAL A 94 3.94 16.91 -2.07
CA VAL A 94 3.76 16.21 -0.80
C VAL A 94 4.21 17.08 0.36
N ASP A 95 3.84 16.72 1.57
CA ASP A 95 4.47 17.26 2.77
C ASP A 95 5.93 16.78 2.85
N PRO A 96 6.89 17.68 3.05
CA PRO A 96 8.31 17.31 3.01
C PRO A 96 8.75 16.41 4.17
N ARG A 97 7.95 16.32 5.26
CA ARG A 97 8.29 15.55 6.44
C ARG A 97 7.57 14.20 6.51
N THR A 98 6.27 14.18 6.24
CA THR A 98 5.46 12.94 6.22
C THR A 98 5.54 12.20 4.90
N LEU A 99 5.90 12.90 3.82
CA LEU A 99 5.90 12.42 2.43
C LEU A 99 4.50 12.05 1.90
N ASN A 100 3.46 12.35 2.65
CA ASN A 100 2.06 12.22 2.27
C ASN A 100 1.57 13.45 1.50
N ALA A 101 0.62 13.26 0.59
CA ALA A 101 -0.06 14.37 -0.06
C ALA A 101 -0.95 15.12 0.95
N ARG A 102 -0.97 16.45 0.87
CA ARG A 102 -1.87 17.32 1.65
C ARG A 102 -3.05 17.74 0.79
N ALA A 103 -4.18 18.01 1.42
CA ALA A 103 -5.38 18.48 0.72
C ALA A 103 -5.11 19.75 -0.09
N GLU A 104 -4.32 20.69 0.44
CA GLU A 104 -3.95 21.93 -0.25
C GLU A 104 -3.11 21.70 -1.53
N ASP A 105 -2.19 20.71 -1.52
CA ASP A 105 -1.37 20.39 -2.68
C ASP A 105 -2.19 19.68 -3.76
N ILE A 106 -3.15 18.86 -3.35
CA ILE A 106 -4.13 18.23 -4.23
C ILE A 106 -5.03 19.31 -4.85
N GLU A 107 -5.58 20.23 -4.03
CA GLU A 107 -6.53 21.26 -4.49
C GLU A 107 -5.92 22.17 -5.56
N ARG A 108 -4.63 22.53 -5.44
CA ARG A 108 -3.93 23.40 -6.40
C ARG A 108 -3.89 22.84 -7.82
N VAL A 109 -4.03 21.54 -8.00
CA VAL A 109 -3.93 20.88 -9.31
C VAL A 109 -5.27 20.34 -9.83
N ILE A 110 -6.36 20.57 -9.11
CA ILE A 110 -7.72 20.20 -9.56
C ILE A 110 -8.12 21.06 -10.75
N THR A 111 -8.64 20.42 -11.78
CA THR A 111 -9.26 21.08 -12.95
C THR A 111 -10.67 20.54 -13.18
N THR A 112 -11.37 21.07 -14.17
CA THR A 112 -12.69 20.57 -14.59
C THR A 112 -12.65 19.16 -15.20
N LYS A 113 -11.47 18.66 -15.55
CA LYS A 113 -11.24 17.30 -16.06
C LYS A 113 -10.85 16.30 -14.99
N THR A 114 -10.56 16.75 -13.77
CA THR A 114 -10.20 15.87 -12.67
C THR A 114 -11.39 14.98 -12.30
N LYS A 115 -11.18 13.67 -12.28
CA LYS A 115 -12.19 12.66 -11.94
C LYS A 115 -11.86 11.90 -10.67
N ALA A 116 -10.58 11.67 -10.41
CA ALA A 116 -10.17 10.88 -9.26
C ALA A 116 -8.88 11.40 -8.60
N ILE A 117 -8.70 11.02 -7.35
CA ILE A 117 -7.45 11.09 -6.61
C ILE A 117 -7.04 9.65 -6.32
N LEU A 118 -5.81 9.27 -6.70
CA LEU A 118 -5.18 8.03 -6.28
C LEU A 118 -4.15 8.38 -5.21
N LEU A 119 -4.55 8.21 -3.95
CA LEU A 119 -3.80 8.62 -2.78
C LEU A 119 -2.87 7.49 -2.32
N LEU A 120 -1.63 7.79 -1.94
CA LEU A 120 -0.74 6.87 -1.25
C LEU A 120 -0.68 7.23 0.24
N HIS A 121 -0.78 6.24 1.12
CA HIS A 121 -0.44 6.36 2.54
C HIS A 121 1.03 5.95 2.72
N TYR A 122 1.92 6.94 2.65
CA TYR A 122 3.37 6.70 2.62
C TYR A 122 3.86 5.96 3.86
N GLY A 123 4.56 4.84 3.64
CA GLY A 123 5.08 4.02 4.73
C GLY A 123 4.02 3.44 5.68
N GLY A 124 2.74 3.44 5.29
CA GLY A 124 1.62 3.06 6.13
C GLY A 124 1.16 4.14 7.10
N VAL A 125 1.71 5.35 6.99
CA VAL A 125 1.22 6.51 7.76
C VAL A 125 -0.01 7.09 7.07
N PRO A 126 -1.17 7.17 7.74
CA PRO A 126 -2.36 7.79 7.18
C PRO A 126 -2.13 9.24 6.72
N CYS A 127 -2.67 9.61 5.57
CA CYS A 127 -2.84 11.02 5.22
C CYS A 127 -3.86 11.68 6.15
N GLU A 128 -3.95 13.02 6.16
CA GLU A 128 -4.98 13.78 6.89
C GLU A 128 -6.34 13.61 6.19
N MET A 129 -7.02 12.50 6.52
CA MET A 129 -8.19 12.04 5.77
C MET A 129 -9.39 12.97 5.87
N ASP A 130 -9.58 13.68 6.99
CA ASP A 130 -10.73 14.59 7.14
C ASP A 130 -10.70 15.70 6.09
N GLU A 131 -9.52 16.30 5.87
CA GLU A 131 -9.33 17.36 4.88
C GLU A 131 -9.47 16.82 3.45
N ILE A 132 -8.91 15.65 3.19
CA ILE A 132 -8.98 14.99 1.87
C ILE A 132 -10.43 14.61 1.54
N ILE A 133 -11.18 14.05 2.49
CA ILE A 133 -12.59 13.70 2.29
C ILE A 133 -13.45 14.94 2.06
N ALA A 134 -13.16 16.04 2.77
CA ALA A 134 -13.86 17.32 2.53
C ALA A 134 -13.62 17.82 1.10
N LEU A 135 -12.37 17.71 0.61
CA LEU A 135 -11.99 18.06 -0.75
C LEU A 135 -12.68 17.18 -1.80
N VAL A 136 -12.64 15.86 -1.61
CA VAL A 136 -13.32 14.88 -2.46
C VAL A 136 -14.81 15.20 -2.61
N LYS A 137 -15.49 15.51 -1.50
CA LYS A 137 -16.91 15.91 -1.52
C LYS A 137 -17.13 17.24 -2.23
N LYS A 138 -16.28 18.24 -1.96
CA LYS A 138 -16.39 19.59 -2.54
C LYS A 138 -16.34 19.54 -4.07
N TYR A 139 -15.48 18.71 -4.64
CA TYR A 139 -15.26 18.61 -6.08
C TYR A 139 -15.94 17.41 -6.73
N ASN A 140 -16.67 16.61 -5.95
CA ASN A 140 -17.35 15.38 -6.41
C ASN A 140 -16.39 14.42 -7.13
N LEU A 141 -15.23 14.16 -6.53
CA LEU A 141 -14.19 13.29 -7.08
C LEU A 141 -14.31 11.86 -6.57
N LYS A 142 -13.73 10.92 -7.31
CA LYS A 142 -13.48 9.56 -6.83
C LYS A 142 -12.20 9.53 -6.00
N LEU A 143 -12.18 8.69 -4.96
CA LEU A 143 -11.00 8.48 -4.12
C LEU A 143 -10.58 7.02 -4.15
N ILE A 144 -9.32 6.80 -4.54
CA ILE A 144 -8.64 5.50 -4.51
C ILE A 144 -7.53 5.62 -3.47
N GLU A 145 -7.49 4.68 -2.53
CA GLU A 145 -6.49 4.67 -1.46
C GLU A 145 -5.49 3.52 -1.66
N ASP A 146 -4.25 3.85 -1.98
CA ASP A 146 -3.14 2.90 -1.92
C ASP A 146 -2.65 2.78 -0.47
N GLY A 147 -3.19 1.80 0.24
CA GLY A 147 -2.81 1.39 1.58
C GLY A 147 -1.85 0.19 1.59
N ALA A 148 -1.12 -0.07 0.50
CA ALA A 148 -0.28 -1.26 0.32
C ALA A 148 0.72 -1.52 1.46
N ALA A 149 1.12 -0.50 2.20
CA ALA A 149 2.02 -0.59 3.35
C ALA A 149 1.31 -0.53 4.71
N GLY A 150 -0.01 -0.39 4.73
CA GLY A 150 -0.81 -0.02 5.90
C GLY A 150 -1.70 -1.11 6.47
N VAL A 151 -1.23 -2.37 6.52
CA VAL A 151 -2.03 -3.51 6.97
C VAL A 151 -2.66 -3.34 8.37
N ASN A 152 -2.06 -2.52 9.22
CA ASN A 152 -2.57 -2.22 10.59
C ASN A 152 -2.58 -0.70 10.83
N SER A 153 -2.93 0.09 9.83
CA SER A 153 -2.95 1.55 9.91
C SER A 153 -4.37 2.08 9.99
N PHE A 154 -4.60 3.01 10.93
CA PHE A 154 -5.91 3.58 11.19
C PHE A 154 -5.80 5.10 11.40
N TYR A 155 -6.77 5.82 10.87
CA TYR A 155 -6.98 7.24 11.10
C TYR A 155 -8.28 7.41 11.92
N LYS A 156 -8.18 7.95 13.13
CA LYS A 156 -9.32 8.11 14.06
C LYS A 156 -10.14 6.82 14.23
N GLY A 157 -9.43 5.68 14.35
CA GLY A 157 -10.01 4.36 14.57
C GLY A 157 -10.63 3.67 13.35
N LYS A 158 -10.59 4.32 12.16
CA LYS A 158 -11.03 3.76 10.88
C LYS A 158 -9.82 3.36 10.04
N ALA A 159 -9.82 2.15 9.47
CA ALA A 159 -8.71 1.64 8.68
C ALA A 159 -8.50 2.49 7.41
N ILE A 160 -7.23 2.85 7.09
CA ILE A 160 -6.91 3.42 5.76
C ILE A 160 -7.28 2.42 4.67
N GLY A 161 -7.62 2.92 3.49
CA GLY A 161 -8.15 2.07 2.41
C GLY A 161 -9.66 1.83 2.50
N THR A 162 -10.35 2.40 3.52
CA THR A 162 -11.80 2.28 3.68
C THR A 162 -12.53 3.63 3.62
N PHE A 163 -11.82 4.72 3.39
CA PHE A 163 -12.42 6.07 3.33
C PHE A 163 -12.96 6.42 1.97
N GLY A 164 -12.28 5.97 0.91
CA GLY A 164 -12.60 6.27 -0.49
C GLY A 164 -13.60 5.33 -1.13
N ASP A 165 -13.76 5.47 -2.44
CA ASP A 165 -14.58 4.56 -3.26
C ASP A 165 -13.95 3.18 -3.34
N MET A 166 -12.61 3.12 -3.39
CA MET A 166 -11.83 1.89 -3.44
C MET A 166 -10.52 2.04 -2.68
N GLY A 167 -10.12 1.01 -1.96
CA GLY A 167 -8.82 0.95 -1.30
C GLY A 167 -8.17 -0.43 -1.45
N MET A 168 -6.87 -0.51 -1.13
CA MET A 168 -6.13 -1.76 -1.32
C MET A 168 -4.97 -1.92 -0.35
N TRP A 169 -4.64 -3.19 -0.05
CA TRP A 169 -3.48 -3.60 0.74
C TRP A 169 -2.72 -4.69 0.00
N SER A 170 -1.39 -4.64 0.08
CA SER A 170 -0.50 -5.60 -0.57
C SER A 170 0.00 -6.67 0.39
N PHE A 171 0.12 -7.89 -0.11
CA PHE A 171 0.69 -9.04 0.60
C PHE A 171 1.92 -9.59 -0.14
N ASP A 172 2.56 -8.75 -0.96
CA ASP A 172 3.84 -9.01 -1.60
C ASP A 172 4.92 -9.40 -0.58
N ALA A 173 5.93 -10.14 -1.02
CA ALA A 173 7.01 -10.65 -0.19
C ALA A 173 7.76 -9.60 0.65
N MET A 174 7.69 -8.31 0.28
CA MET A 174 8.31 -7.20 0.99
C MET A 174 7.39 -6.53 2.02
N LYS A 175 6.15 -6.99 2.16
CA LYS A 175 5.14 -6.40 3.06
C LYS A 175 5.23 -6.97 4.48
N ILE A 176 4.41 -6.44 5.39
CA ILE A 176 4.35 -6.89 6.78
C ILE A 176 3.61 -8.22 6.89
N LEU A 177 2.43 -8.30 6.26
CA LEU A 177 1.72 -9.54 6.01
C LEU A 177 2.14 -10.02 4.62
N VAL A 178 2.69 -11.21 4.52
CA VAL A 178 3.24 -11.75 3.28
C VAL A 178 2.60 -13.09 2.93
N CYS A 179 2.30 -13.29 1.64
CA CYS A 179 1.87 -14.60 1.14
C CYS A 179 2.50 -14.97 -0.22
N GLY A 180 3.64 -14.34 -0.54
CA GLY A 180 4.31 -14.45 -1.82
C GLY A 180 3.88 -13.34 -2.74
N ASP A 181 2.66 -13.35 -3.20
CA ASP A 181 1.96 -12.25 -3.84
C ASP A 181 0.46 -12.34 -3.53
N GLY A 182 -0.24 -11.22 -3.57
CA GLY A 182 -1.65 -11.11 -3.25
C GLY A 182 -2.03 -9.71 -2.80
N ALA A 183 -3.33 -9.45 -2.76
CA ALA A 183 -3.86 -8.21 -2.20
C ALA A 183 -5.29 -8.38 -1.68
N MET A 184 -5.69 -7.47 -0.81
CA MET A 184 -7.09 -7.23 -0.47
C MET A 184 -7.51 -5.90 -1.06
N LEU A 185 -8.67 -5.88 -1.70
CA LEU A 185 -9.37 -4.69 -2.18
C LEU A 185 -10.56 -4.42 -1.27
N HIS A 186 -10.85 -3.15 -1.01
CA HIS A 186 -12.05 -2.69 -0.33
C HIS A 186 -12.84 -1.77 -1.23
N PHE A 187 -14.15 -1.82 -1.14
CA PHE A 187 -15.10 -1.03 -1.93
C PHE A 187 -16.09 -0.34 -1.00
N ASN A 188 -16.50 0.88 -1.35
CA ASN A 188 -17.47 1.64 -0.54
C ASN A 188 -18.91 1.11 -0.67
N THR A 189 -19.22 0.28 -1.69
CA THR A 189 -20.52 -0.32 -1.88
C THR A 189 -20.43 -1.79 -2.31
N PRO A 190 -21.45 -2.62 -1.94
CA PRO A 190 -21.53 -4.00 -2.43
C PRO A 190 -21.67 -4.10 -3.95
N GLU A 191 -22.28 -3.11 -4.60
CA GLU A 191 -22.41 -3.04 -6.07
C GLU A 191 -21.06 -2.96 -6.75
N LEU A 192 -20.20 -2.06 -6.27
CA LEU A 192 -18.85 -1.88 -6.81
C LEU A 192 -18.00 -3.15 -6.57
N ARG A 193 -18.14 -3.76 -5.39
CA ARG A 193 -17.50 -5.05 -5.09
C ARG A 193 -17.94 -6.15 -6.06
N ARG A 194 -19.26 -6.23 -6.38
CA ARG A 194 -19.77 -7.20 -7.37
C ARG A 194 -19.26 -6.91 -8.79
N LYS A 195 -19.20 -5.62 -9.19
CA LYS A 195 -18.59 -5.21 -10.46
C LYS A 195 -17.12 -5.68 -10.54
N ALA A 196 -16.37 -5.55 -9.44
CA ALA A 196 -14.99 -6.01 -9.35
C ALA A 196 -14.85 -7.54 -9.41
N ASP A 197 -15.71 -8.30 -8.73
CA ASP A 197 -15.67 -9.78 -8.74
C ASP A 197 -15.90 -10.32 -10.16
N ARG A 198 -16.81 -9.69 -10.93
CA ARG A 198 -16.98 -10.03 -12.35
C ARG A 198 -15.77 -9.62 -13.20
N TRP A 199 -15.31 -8.38 -13.06
CA TRP A 199 -14.18 -7.86 -13.82
C TRP A 199 -12.91 -8.70 -13.64
N LEU A 200 -12.60 -9.07 -12.40
CA LEU A 200 -11.42 -9.90 -12.06
C LEU A 200 -11.62 -11.38 -12.39
N TYR A 201 -12.75 -11.76 -12.97
CA TYR A 201 -13.03 -13.10 -13.46
C TYR A 201 -13.71 -13.10 -14.83
N PHE A 202 -13.02 -12.57 -15.83
CA PHE A 202 -13.43 -12.54 -17.25
C PHE A 202 -14.73 -11.76 -17.55
N GLY A 203 -15.24 -10.97 -16.64
CA GLY A 203 -16.52 -10.28 -16.81
C GLY A 203 -17.76 -11.21 -16.75
N LEU A 204 -17.61 -12.41 -16.22
CA LEU A 204 -18.69 -13.41 -16.18
C LEU A 204 -19.83 -12.94 -15.26
N GLU A 205 -21.06 -12.93 -15.80
CA GLU A 205 -22.29 -12.63 -15.05
C GLU A 205 -22.69 -13.80 -14.14
N THR A 206 -22.48 -15.03 -14.58
CA THR A 206 -22.77 -16.21 -13.80
C THR A 206 -21.48 -16.94 -13.44
N LYS A 207 -21.31 -17.29 -12.17
CA LYS A 207 -20.26 -18.24 -11.79
C LYS A 207 -20.60 -19.56 -12.46
N SER A 208 -19.82 -19.91 -13.50
CA SER A 208 -19.90 -21.25 -14.07
C SER A 208 -19.53 -22.25 -12.97
N GLY A 209 -20.36 -23.21 -12.68
CA GLY A 209 -20.06 -24.23 -11.68
C GLY A 209 -21.29 -24.96 -11.20
N TYR A 210 -21.02 -26.01 -10.43
CA TYR A 210 -21.94 -27.00 -9.93
C TYR A 210 -23.19 -26.46 -9.20
N GLU A 211 -23.12 -25.27 -8.59
CA GLU A 211 -24.24 -24.68 -7.84
C GLU A 211 -25.41 -24.22 -8.74
N ASN A 212 -25.18 -23.97 -10.02
CA ASN A 212 -26.20 -23.57 -11.00
C ASN A 212 -26.67 -24.72 -11.90
N SER A 213 -26.21 -25.95 -11.66
CA SER A 213 -26.38 -27.09 -12.58
C SER A 213 -27.79 -27.67 -12.67
N VAL A 214 -28.70 -27.29 -11.77
CA VAL A 214 -30.03 -27.93 -11.70
C VAL A 214 -31.10 -27.23 -12.56
N ALA A 215 -30.90 -25.96 -12.93
CA ALA A 215 -31.92 -25.18 -13.61
C ALA A 215 -31.50 -24.63 -15.00
N GLN A 216 -30.22 -24.67 -15.35
CA GLN A 216 -29.69 -24.16 -16.64
C GLN A 216 -28.58 -25.07 -17.17
N LYS A 217 -28.30 -24.94 -18.45
CA LYS A 217 -27.13 -25.59 -19.09
C LYS A 217 -25.87 -24.97 -18.46
N TRP A 218 -25.22 -25.63 -17.49
CA TRP A 218 -24.07 -25.13 -16.71
C TRP A 218 -22.84 -24.75 -17.54
N TRP A 219 -22.88 -25.05 -18.85
CA TRP A 219 -21.83 -24.71 -19.82
C TRP A 219 -22.13 -23.42 -20.58
N GLU A 220 -23.35 -22.85 -20.48
CA GLU A 220 -23.69 -21.55 -21.05
C GLU A 220 -23.29 -20.44 -20.07
N PHE A 221 -22.69 -19.38 -20.60
CA PHE A 221 -22.30 -18.22 -19.80
C PHE A 221 -22.54 -16.94 -20.61
N ASP A 222 -22.66 -15.83 -19.90
CA ASP A 222 -22.72 -14.47 -20.44
C ASP A 222 -21.70 -13.60 -19.74
N ILE A 223 -21.26 -12.52 -20.40
CA ILE A 223 -20.30 -11.56 -19.91
C ILE A 223 -20.88 -10.15 -19.90
N SER A 224 -20.63 -9.40 -18.83
CA SER A 224 -21.00 -7.97 -18.73
C SER A 224 -19.89 -7.02 -19.14
N SER A 225 -18.65 -7.53 -19.24
CA SER A 225 -17.47 -6.74 -19.58
C SER A 225 -16.33 -7.62 -20.08
N PHE A 226 -15.34 -7.03 -20.75
CA PHE A 226 -14.13 -7.75 -21.19
C PHE A 226 -13.07 -7.77 -20.06
N GLY A 227 -13.42 -8.40 -18.96
CA GLY A 227 -12.53 -8.57 -17.82
C GLY A 227 -11.44 -9.62 -18.07
N HIS A 228 -10.62 -9.86 -17.03
CA HIS A 228 -9.53 -10.83 -17.06
C HIS A 228 -9.46 -11.61 -15.75
N ARG A 229 -8.58 -12.60 -15.68
CA ARG A 229 -8.45 -13.42 -14.46
C ARG A 229 -7.32 -12.89 -13.57
N ALA A 230 -7.69 -12.34 -12.42
CA ALA A 230 -6.76 -11.80 -11.43
C ALA A 230 -7.20 -12.14 -10.00
N ILE A 231 -7.45 -13.43 -9.73
CA ILE A 231 -7.96 -13.93 -8.45
C ILE A 231 -6.85 -14.52 -7.59
N MET A 232 -6.98 -14.39 -6.27
CA MET A 232 -6.18 -15.12 -5.30
C MET A 232 -6.58 -16.61 -5.29
N ASN A 233 -5.67 -17.48 -4.88
CA ASN A 233 -5.88 -18.92 -4.74
C ASN A 233 -5.76 -19.37 -3.27
N ASP A 234 -6.18 -20.60 -2.97
CA ASP A 234 -6.19 -21.13 -1.61
C ASP A 234 -4.79 -21.36 -1.03
N ILE A 235 -3.75 -21.53 -1.86
CA ILE A 235 -2.36 -21.63 -1.42
C ILE A 235 -1.93 -20.33 -0.75
N THR A 236 -2.02 -19.20 -1.48
CA THR A 236 -1.63 -17.89 -0.98
C THR A 236 -2.52 -17.40 0.16
N ALA A 237 -3.84 -17.68 0.07
CA ALA A 237 -4.79 -17.34 1.13
C ALA A 237 -4.51 -18.08 2.44
N SER A 238 -4.05 -19.33 2.39
CA SER A 238 -3.70 -20.11 3.60
C SER A 238 -2.48 -19.53 4.31
N ILE A 239 -1.47 -19.10 3.56
CA ILE A 239 -0.31 -18.38 4.14
C ILE A 239 -0.78 -17.06 4.74
N ALA A 240 -1.59 -16.27 4.02
CA ALA A 240 -2.09 -14.98 4.46
C ALA A 240 -2.90 -15.06 5.75
N LEU A 241 -3.71 -16.12 5.92
CA LEU A 241 -4.47 -16.38 7.15
C LEU A 241 -3.57 -16.56 8.38
N GLU A 242 -2.50 -17.33 8.27
CA GLU A 242 -1.56 -17.53 9.37
C GLU A 242 -0.75 -16.26 9.65
N GLN A 243 -0.37 -15.53 8.61
CA GLN A 243 0.29 -14.23 8.74
C GLN A 243 -0.60 -13.17 9.41
N LEU A 244 -1.90 -13.16 9.09
CA LEU A 244 -2.86 -12.23 9.71
C LEU A 244 -2.93 -12.41 11.23
N LYS A 245 -2.91 -13.65 11.71
CA LYS A 245 -2.88 -13.96 13.15
C LYS A 245 -1.64 -13.42 13.86
N LYS A 246 -0.52 -13.26 13.12
CA LYS A 246 0.77 -12.80 13.65
C LYS A 246 0.90 -11.26 13.66
N ILE A 247 -0.04 -10.52 13.06
CA ILE A 247 0.02 -9.04 12.96
C ILE A 247 0.24 -8.37 14.33
N PRO A 248 -0.46 -8.72 15.42
CA PRO A 248 -0.20 -8.08 16.72
C PRO A 248 1.26 -8.20 17.17
N ILE A 249 1.83 -9.40 17.03
CA ILE A 249 3.25 -9.65 17.39
C ILE A 249 4.20 -8.85 16.49
N TYR A 250 3.87 -8.73 15.20
CA TYR A 250 4.68 -7.95 14.26
C TYR A 250 4.65 -6.46 14.62
N MET A 251 3.48 -5.94 15.00
CA MET A 251 3.35 -4.54 15.41
C MET A 251 4.14 -4.23 16.68
N ASP A 252 4.09 -5.11 17.68
CA ASP A 252 4.88 -4.94 18.92
C ASP A 252 6.38 -4.85 18.60
N LYS A 253 6.89 -5.77 17.77
CA LYS A 253 8.29 -5.77 17.37
C LYS A 253 8.68 -4.54 16.57
N ARG A 254 7.86 -4.09 15.64
CA ARG A 254 8.13 -2.88 14.84
C ARG A 254 8.07 -1.61 15.67
N THR A 255 7.14 -1.55 16.63
CA THR A 255 7.07 -0.46 17.60
C THR A 255 8.33 -0.41 18.48
N HIS A 256 8.85 -1.58 18.89
CA HIS A 256 10.12 -1.64 19.61
C HIS A 256 11.28 -1.07 18.78
N VAL A 257 11.40 -1.46 17.52
CA VAL A 257 12.45 -0.93 16.62
C VAL A 257 12.32 0.58 16.45
N GLN A 258 11.11 1.09 16.26
CA GLN A 258 10.88 2.53 16.14
C GLN A 258 11.31 3.27 17.40
N ARG A 259 10.85 2.83 18.57
CA ARG A 259 11.23 3.46 19.85
C ARG A 259 12.73 3.46 20.05
N PHE A 260 13.40 2.35 19.76
CA PHE A 260 14.84 2.25 19.85
C PHE A 260 15.53 3.32 19.00
N TYR A 261 15.10 3.51 17.75
CA TYR A 261 15.66 4.54 16.88
C TYR A 261 15.34 5.95 17.40
N ASP A 262 14.12 6.22 17.82
CA ASP A 262 13.73 7.53 18.36
C ASP A 262 14.58 7.93 19.56
N GLU A 263 14.83 6.98 20.49
CA GLU A 263 15.64 7.22 21.69
C GLU A 263 17.14 7.39 21.40
N ASN A 264 17.68 6.61 20.47
CA ASN A 264 19.14 6.58 20.23
C ASN A 264 19.61 7.54 19.13
N LEU A 265 18.73 7.97 18.24
CA LEU A 265 19.11 8.84 17.10
C LEU A 265 18.75 10.31 17.29
N ALA A 266 17.90 10.66 18.25
CA ALA A 266 17.49 12.04 18.51
C ALA A 266 18.64 12.99 18.89
N ILE A 267 19.78 12.45 19.30
CA ILE A 267 20.97 13.25 19.66
C ILE A 267 21.70 13.86 18.46
N PHE A 268 21.46 13.37 17.24
CA PHE A 268 22.18 13.80 16.05
C PHE A 268 21.48 14.97 15.36
N SER A 269 22.02 16.18 15.47
CA SER A 269 21.42 17.41 14.93
C SER A 269 21.34 17.47 13.39
N TRP A 270 22.14 16.68 12.69
CA TRP A 270 22.16 16.55 11.24
C TRP A 270 21.11 15.56 10.70
N LEU A 271 20.40 14.85 11.58
CA LEU A 271 19.44 13.82 11.27
C LEU A 271 18.05 14.21 11.78
N ASP A 272 17.11 14.42 10.88
CA ASP A 272 15.71 14.61 11.23
C ASP A 272 15.00 13.24 11.25
N LEU A 273 14.47 12.86 12.41
CA LEU A 273 13.68 11.64 12.59
C LEU A 273 12.28 11.78 11.97
N PRO A 274 11.55 10.68 11.78
CA PRO A 274 10.15 10.75 11.35
C PRO A 274 9.36 11.71 12.25
N PRO A 275 8.38 12.44 11.72
CA PRO A 275 7.56 13.32 12.54
C PRO A 275 6.77 12.54 13.58
N VAL A 276 6.59 13.14 14.77
CA VAL A 276 5.70 12.58 15.79
C VAL A 276 4.27 12.59 15.25
N LEU A 277 3.62 11.44 15.29
CA LEU A 277 2.27 11.29 14.79
C LEU A 277 1.25 11.68 15.86
N PRO A 278 0.11 12.28 15.47
CA PRO A 278 -1.00 12.54 16.40
C PRO A 278 -1.53 11.24 17.04
N GLU A 279 -2.04 11.32 18.26
CA GLU A 279 -2.57 10.17 19.01
C GLU A 279 -3.72 9.44 18.30
N TYR A 280 -4.45 10.12 17.43
CA TYR A 280 -5.51 9.51 16.64
C TYR A 280 -5.01 8.73 15.42
N VAL A 281 -3.70 8.73 15.14
CA VAL A 281 -3.07 7.99 14.05
C VAL A 281 -2.41 6.73 14.61
N GLN A 282 -2.83 5.58 14.12
CA GLN A 282 -2.13 4.30 14.27
C GLN A 282 -1.47 3.96 12.94
N THR A 283 -0.20 3.56 12.97
CA THR A 283 0.56 3.20 11.76
C THR A 283 1.14 1.80 11.83
N SER A 284 1.35 1.20 10.68
CA SER A 284 2.03 -0.10 10.53
C SER A 284 3.55 -0.03 10.72
N TYR A 285 4.13 1.14 10.86
CA TYR A 285 5.59 1.33 10.90
C TYR A 285 6.32 0.59 9.78
N TYR A 286 5.81 0.74 8.54
CA TYR A 286 6.40 0.05 7.39
C TYR A 286 7.76 0.63 7.02
N PHE A 287 7.91 1.96 7.10
CA PHE A 287 9.18 2.65 6.96
C PHE A 287 9.57 3.34 8.27
N TYR A 288 10.88 3.41 8.52
CA TYR A 288 11.48 4.38 9.41
C TYR A 288 12.35 5.31 8.54
N HIS A 289 11.74 6.38 8.04
CA HIS A 289 12.41 7.33 7.17
C HIS A 289 13.07 8.44 7.97
N VAL A 290 14.32 8.69 7.70
CA VAL A 290 15.09 9.80 8.27
C VAL A 290 15.47 10.77 7.18
N GLN A 291 15.66 12.05 7.52
CA GLN A 291 16.16 13.05 6.57
C GLN A 291 17.53 13.55 7.01
N ILE A 292 18.47 13.45 6.10
CA ILE A 292 19.88 13.80 6.33
C ILE A 292 20.14 15.19 5.79
N LYS A 293 20.53 16.11 6.67
CA LYS A 293 20.84 17.50 6.33
C LYS A 293 22.18 17.64 5.61
N ASN A 294 22.42 18.83 5.07
CA ASN A 294 23.71 19.25 4.51
C ASN A 294 24.22 18.41 3.33
N GLY A 295 23.32 17.81 2.54
CA GLY A 295 23.67 17.07 1.33
C GLY A 295 24.46 15.78 1.58
N LYS A 296 24.42 15.22 2.77
CA LYS A 296 25.21 14.04 3.15
C LYS A 296 24.45 12.70 2.99
N ARG A 297 23.22 12.72 2.47
CA ARG A 297 22.37 11.51 2.35
C ARG A 297 23.06 10.37 1.61
N ASP A 298 23.64 10.65 0.45
CA ASP A 298 24.28 9.61 -0.37
C ASP A 298 25.57 9.08 0.28
N LEU A 299 26.34 9.97 0.93
CA LEU A 299 27.52 9.57 1.71
C LEU A 299 27.11 8.66 2.87
N PHE A 300 26.04 9.01 3.58
CA PHE A 300 25.52 8.21 4.69
C PHE A 300 25.00 6.85 4.21
N ALA A 301 24.24 6.81 3.13
CA ALA A 301 23.74 5.57 2.54
C ALA A 301 24.91 4.65 2.11
N LYS A 302 25.94 5.21 1.48
CA LYS A 302 27.17 4.47 1.10
C LYS A 302 27.89 3.93 2.31
N PHE A 303 28.12 4.77 3.34
CA PHE A 303 28.78 4.36 4.58
C PHE A 303 28.03 3.20 5.27
N LEU A 304 26.70 3.29 5.40
CA LEU A 304 25.90 2.22 6.01
C LEU A 304 26.00 0.93 5.19
N ARG A 305 25.93 1.02 3.87
CA ARG A 305 26.08 -0.14 2.96
C ARG A 305 27.44 -0.82 3.09
N GLU A 306 28.53 -0.04 3.18
CA GLU A 306 29.89 -0.57 3.39
C GLU A 306 30.08 -1.24 4.75
N ASN A 307 29.20 -0.93 5.71
CA ASN A 307 29.13 -1.59 7.01
C ASN A 307 28.04 -2.67 7.08
N GLY A 308 27.53 -3.17 5.94
CA GLY A 308 26.56 -4.27 5.89
C GLY A 308 25.12 -3.88 6.24
N ILE A 309 24.82 -2.58 6.37
CA ILE A 309 23.48 -2.07 6.70
C ILE A 309 22.80 -1.64 5.41
N TYR A 310 21.74 -2.37 5.03
CA TYR A 310 20.97 -2.08 3.84
C TYR A 310 19.92 -0.99 4.11
N THR A 311 20.00 0.08 3.34
CA THR A 311 19.05 1.20 3.39
C THR A 311 18.40 1.42 2.04
N THR A 312 17.23 2.03 2.01
CA THR A 312 16.50 2.31 0.77
C THR A 312 15.95 3.72 0.78
N TYR A 313 15.64 4.23 -0.41
CA TYR A 313 14.72 5.35 -0.58
C TYR A 313 13.52 4.87 -1.39
N ARG A 314 12.34 5.02 -0.88
CA ARG A 314 11.07 4.74 -1.54
C ARG A 314 10.11 5.90 -1.31
N TYR A 315 9.56 6.48 -2.34
CA TYR A 315 9.68 6.10 -3.75
C TYR A 315 10.38 7.22 -4.50
N TYR A 316 11.11 6.86 -5.59
CA TYR A 316 11.68 7.86 -6.49
C TYR A 316 10.53 8.67 -7.11
N PRO A 317 10.59 10.02 -7.06
CA PRO A 317 9.47 10.85 -7.47
C PRO A 317 9.07 10.64 -8.92
N LEU A 318 7.78 10.51 -9.17
CA LEU A 318 7.26 10.21 -10.50
C LEU A 318 7.58 11.33 -11.52
N HIS A 319 7.64 12.59 -11.09
CA HIS A 319 8.01 13.70 -11.97
C HIS A 319 9.48 13.64 -12.45
N ARG A 320 10.34 12.93 -11.72
CA ARG A 320 11.74 12.69 -12.11
C ARG A 320 11.90 11.47 -13.03
N VAL A 321 10.82 10.75 -13.34
CA VAL A 321 10.83 9.60 -14.26
C VAL A 321 10.62 10.10 -15.69
N PRO A 322 11.63 10.07 -16.57
CA PRO A 322 11.53 10.68 -17.89
C PRO A 322 10.39 10.11 -18.76
N GLY A 323 10.08 8.82 -18.57
CA GLY A 323 9.04 8.13 -19.34
C GLY A 323 7.63 8.69 -19.15
N TYR A 324 7.36 9.43 -18.07
CA TYR A 324 6.05 10.07 -17.87
C TYR A 324 5.93 11.44 -18.56
N GLY A 325 7.04 12.07 -18.92
CA GLY A 325 7.04 13.37 -19.61
C GLY A 325 6.39 14.50 -18.78
N VAL A 326 6.29 14.36 -17.46
CA VAL A 326 5.68 15.35 -16.60
C VAL A 326 6.64 16.52 -16.39
N THR A 327 6.11 17.74 -16.55
CA THR A 327 6.80 18.98 -16.22
C THR A 327 6.07 19.65 -15.05
N GLY A 328 6.82 20.24 -14.12
CA GLY A 328 6.24 20.93 -12.96
C GLY A 328 7.29 21.26 -11.93
N ASN A 329 6.88 21.94 -10.88
CA ASN A 329 7.73 22.28 -9.74
C ASN A 329 7.18 21.58 -8.48
N PHE A 330 7.99 20.70 -7.92
CA PHE A 330 7.64 19.85 -6.76
C PHE A 330 8.73 19.99 -5.68
N PRO A 331 8.90 21.20 -5.10
CA PRO A 331 10.05 21.49 -4.24
C PRO A 331 10.10 20.60 -2.99
N ASN A 332 8.97 20.23 -2.43
CA ASN A 332 8.93 19.35 -1.25
C ASN A 332 9.33 17.92 -1.59
N ALA A 333 8.84 17.40 -2.71
CA ALA A 333 9.21 16.07 -3.17
C ALA A 333 10.69 16.02 -3.60
N ASP A 334 11.20 17.08 -4.20
CA ASP A 334 12.63 17.21 -4.53
C ASP A 334 13.48 17.22 -3.26
N TYR A 335 13.12 18.03 -2.27
CA TYR A 335 13.79 18.03 -0.98
C TYR A 335 13.78 16.62 -0.34
N ALA A 336 12.61 16.01 -0.30
CA ALA A 336 12.46 14.65 0.25
C ALA A 336 13.32 13.63 -0.50
N ALA A 337 13.33 13.67 -1.85
CA ALA A 337 14.12 12.76 -2.66
C ALA A 337 15.62 12.88 -2.42
N ASP A 338 16.10 14.10 -2.18
CA ASP A 338 17.53 14.37 -2.02
C ASP A 338 18.04 14.14 -0.60
N ASN A 339 17.14 14.11 0.40
CA ASN A 339 17.53 14.04 1.81
C ASN A 339 17.02 12.79 2.54
N THR A 340 15.99 12.09 2.04
CA THR A 340 15.39 10.97 2.77
C THR A 340 16.12 9.64 2.55
N LEU A 341 16.21 8.85 3.63
CA LEU A 341 16.69 7.47 3.62
C LEU A 341 15.84 6.63 4.58
N ASN A 342 15.47 5.42 4.19
CA ASN A 342 14.77 4.48 5.06
C ASN A 342 15.79 3.57 5.75
N LEU A 343 15.83 3.61 7.07
CA LEU A 343 16.60 2.69 7.90
C LEU A 343 15.90 1.32 7.97
N PRO A 344 16.66 0.24 8.25
CA PRO A 344 16.06 -1.08 8.38
C PRO A 344 15.00 -1.10 9.49
N ILE A 345 13.80 -1.54 9.14
CA ILE A 345 12.71 -1.80 10.10
C ILE A 345 11.93 -3.03 9.65
N HIS A 346 12.04 -4.11 10.41
CA HIS A 346 11.26 -5.33 10.20
C HIS A 346 11.17 -6.15 11.50
N GLN A 347 10.22 -7.04 11.55
CA GLN A 347 9.88 -7.82 12.75
C GLN A 347 10.92 -8.87 13.16
N SER A 348 12.01 -9.02 12.41
CA SER A 348 13.07 -10.00 12.68
C SER A 348 14.41 -9.35 13.08
N ILE A 349 14.46 -8.02 13.23
CA ILE A 349 15.67 -7.34 13.70
C ILE A 349 15.90 -7.73 15.16
N SER A 350 17.12 -8.19 15.47
CA SER A 350 17.54 -8.48 16.84
C SER A 350 17.99 -7.21 17.57
N GLN A 351 18.10 -7.30 18.90
CA GLN A 351 18.60 -6.19 19.71
C GLN A 351 20.06 -5.86 19.37
N GLU A 352 20.89 -6.87 19.12
CA GLU A 352 22.30 -6.72 18.74
C GLU A 352 22.43 -6.02 17.37
N GLU A 353 21.54 -6.33 16.42
CA GLU A 353 21.51 -5.65 15.13
C GLU A 353 21.10 -4.18 15.25
N LEU A 354 20.14 -3.86 16.13
CA LEU A 354 19.75 -2.47 16.42
C LEU A 354 20.90 -1.68 17.03
N GLU A 355 21.59 -2.24 18.03
CA GLU A 355 22.74 -1.63 18.67
C GLU A 355 23.89 -1.42 17.70
N TYR A 356 24.14 -2.40 16.81
CA TYR A 356 25.11 -2.28 15.74
C TYR A 356 24.79 -1.14 14.78
N ILE A 357 23.53 -1.02 14.35
CA ILE A 357 23.10 0.07 13.48
C ILE A 357 23.33 1.43 14.17
N ALA A 358 22.94 1.57 15.42
CA ALA A 358 23.13 2.80 16.18
C ALA A 358 24.63 3.14 16.37
N GLU A 359 25.48 2.15 16.63
CA GLU A 359 26.95 2.32 16.71
C GLU A 359 27.51 2.85 15.39
N LYS A 360 27.08 2.31 14.24
CA LYS A 360 27.57 2.78 12.94
C LYS A 360 27.08 4.19 12.60
N ILE A 361 25.87 4.55 13.00
CA ILE A 361 25.36 5.93 12.84
C ILE A 361 26.19 6.90 13.70
N LYS A 362 26.48 6.54 14.94
CA LYS A 362 27.37 7.33 15.81
C LYS A 362 28.79 7.45 15.22
N LYS A 363 29.31 6.39 14.62
CA LYS A 363 30.62 6.43 13.94
C LYS A 363 30.58 7.37 12.73
N PHE A 364 29.49 7.38 11.96
CA PHE A 364 29.32 8.32 10.86
C PHE A 364 29.34 9.78 11.34
N ASP A 365 28.63 10.08 12.42
CA ASP A 365 28.63 11.40 13.06
C ASP A 365 30.05 11.87 13.37
N MET A 366 30.84 11.05 14.08
CA MET A 366 32.22 11.36 14.45
C MET A 366 33.17 11.60 13.25
N LEU A 367 32.88 10.96 12.11
CA LEU A 367 33.77 11.03 10.93
C LEU A 367 33.39 12.16 9.98
N TYR A 368 32.13 12.53 9.90
CA TYR A 368 31.61 13.35 8.82
C TYR A 368 30.71 14.52 9.26
N CYS A 369 30.31 14.61 10.53
CA CYS A 369 29.42 15.65 11.03
C CYS A 369 30.05 16.50 12.11
#